data_6efb3eb74a8b58b12528ceefd9cc9e7a
#
_entry.id   6efb3eb74a8b58b12528ceefd9cc9e7a
#
_cell.length_a   1.000
_cell.length_b   1.000
_cell.length_c   1.000
_cell.angle_alpha   90.00
_cell.angle_beta   90.00
_cell.angle_gamma   90.00
#
_symmetry.space_group_name_H-M   'P 1'
#
loop_
_entity.id
_entity.type
_entity.pdbx_description
1 polymer ?
#
loop_
_entity_poly.entity_id
_entity_poly.type
_entity_poly.pdbx_seq_one_letter_code
_entity_poly.pdbx_strand_id
1 'polypeptide(L)'
;MTKRNILSVLFASLLAGSCSGPEVRLEKIDPYAVPQISIEEEALADLPDLFAPPLHLLNDTLLCLLNQQDASSIRIFQTTGKEMNQYTLKKKDTAIVISPDKNLQARLEYLNPANNVYYELAVDRGEMSIADFTRLRLGKFSPKEAFKVGDKLFVGLGPYLKGLLSVFDKDKQSKEINFFGNYPIAGTEYQYQEYLDYFQGHLARHDNQFIYVSTYFGYIASYSYENERLTKQWEKQTSDFLYQRVNNRIEFDNLHHEGFGCITAGKEHIYAFSQYLSEKQMKENGILVFDKSGKLLSCLRIKNPVVYLVTDSREENLYAVSYDIEEQHLYLSKLKTTL
;
A
#
# COMPACT_ATOMS: atom_id res chain seq x y z
N MET A 1 -35.97 -59.08 -2.12
CA MET A 1 -34.81 -58.39 -2.65
C MET A 1 -35.19 -56.93 -2.77
N THR A 2 -35.00 -56.25 -1.84
CA THR A 2 -34.12 -55.26 -1.20
C THR A 2 -34.25 -53.86 -1.80
N LYS A 3 -35.25 -53.11 -1.22
CA LYS A 3 -35.44 -51.67 -1.44
C LYS A 3 -34.59 -50.82 -0.45
N ARG A 4 -33.29 -51.13 -0.29
CA ARG A 4 -32.51 -50.52 0.79
C ARG A 4 -31.31 -49.65 0.40
N ASN A 5 -31.04 -49.50 -0.90
CA ASN A 5 -29.77 -48.86 -1.36
C ASN A 5 -29.95 -47.55 -2.15
N ILE A 6 -31.13 -46.94 -2.20
CA ILE A 6 -31.32 -45.68 -2.95
C ILE A 6 -31.31 -44.44 -2.03
N LEU A 7 -31.40 -44.61 -0.72
CA LEU A 7 -31.45 -43.46 0.21
C LEU A 7 -30.06 -42.93 0.64
N SER A 8 -29.00 -43.73 0.44
CA SER A 8 -27.65 -43.34 0.87
C SER A 8 -26.88 -42.48 -0.14
N VAL A 9 -27.33 -42.38 -1.37
CA VAL A 9 -26.64 -41.60 -2.42
C VAL A 9 -27.17 -40.16 -2.48
N LEU A 10 -28.37 -39.93 -2.01
CA LEU A 10 -28.97 -38.56 -2.00
C LEU A 10 -28.52 -37.69 -0.83
N PHE A 11 -27.91 -38.24 0.22
CA PHE A 11 -27.43 -37.47 1.37
C PHE A 11 -25.95 -37.01 1.24
N ALA A 12 -25.19 -37.62 0.32
CA ALA A 12 -23.78 -37.24 0.10
C ALA A 12 -23.61 -36.06 -0.87
N SER A 13 -24.65 -35.70 -1.63
CA SER A 13 -24.58 -34.59 -2.60
C SER A 13 -25.04 -33.23 -2.00
N LEU A 14 -25.52 -33.21 -0.77
CA LEU A 14 -25.99 -31.97 -0.09
C LEU A 14 -24.94 -31.32 0.82
N LEU A 15 -23.75 -31.92 0.99
CA LEU A 15 -22.70 -31.38 1.83
C LEU A 15 -21.51 -30.78 1.03
N ALA A 16 -21.59 -30.77 -0.30
CA ALA A 16 -20.62 -30.06 -1.14
C ALA A 16 -21.12 -28.67 -1.56
N GLY A 17 -21.96 -28.05 -0.75
CA GLY A 17 -22.17 -26.62 -0.78
C GLY A 17 -20.90 -25.94 -0.28
N SER A 18 -19.91 -25.77 -1.16
CA SER A 18 -18.80 -24.87 -0.92
C SER A 18 -19.37 -23.54 -0.50
N CYS A 19 -19.09 -23.11 0.73
CA CYS A 19 -19.24 -21.72 1.12
C CYS A 19 -18.25 -20.86 0.29
N SER A 20 -18.54 -20.70 -0.99
CA SER A 20 -18.02 -19.59 -1.77
C SER A 20 -18.79 -18.38 -1.25
N GLY A 21 -18.15 -17.55 -0.44
CA GLY A 21 -18.68 -16.22 -0.15
C GLY A 21 -19.06 -15.53 -1.48
N PRO A 22 -19.89 -14.48 -1.41
CA PRO A 22 -20.35 -13.81 -2.62
C PRO A 22 -19.12 -13.45 -3.47
N GLU A 23 -19.12 -13.88 -4.74
CA GLU A 23 -18.06 -13.60 -5.68
C GLU A 23 -18.00 -12.08 -5.89
N VAL A 24 -16.92 -11.45 -5.44
CA VAL A 24 -16.71 -10.01 -5.63
C VAL A 24 -16.47 -9.76 -7.10
N ARG A 25 -17.35 -9.00 -7.74
CA ARG A 25 -17.25 -8.67 -9.16
C ARG A 25 -16.32 -7.49 -9.36
N LEU A 26 -15.38 -7.61 -10.32
CA LEU A 26 -14.56 -6.50 -10.76
C LEU A 26 -15.43 -5.43 -11.42
N GLU A 27 -15.44 -4.24 -10.83
CA GLU A 27 -16.19 -3.09 -11.33
C GLU A 27 -15.26 -2.09 -12.01
N LYS A 28 -15.65 -1.71 -13.23
CA LYS A 28 -14.97 -0.66 -13.97
C LYS A 28 -15.47 0.71 -13.51
N ILE A 29 -14.55 1.59 -13.17
CA ILE A 29 -14.85 2.95 -12.72
C ILE A 29 -14.17 3.95 -13.66
N ASP A 30 -14.82 5.09 -13.86
CA ASP A 30 -14.30 6.20 -14.66
C ASP A 30 -13.86 7.34 -13.72
N PRO A 31 -12.56 7.64 -13.62
CA PRO A 31 -12.07 8.75 -12.82
C PRO A 31 -12.61 10.12 -13.23
N TYR A 32 -13.08 10.27 -14.48
CA TYR A 32 -13.64 11.53 -14.97
C TYR A 32 -15.12 11.70 -14.67
N ALA A 33 -15.82 10.62 -14.31
CA ALA A 33 -17.25 10.67 -13.99
C ALA A 33 -17.55 11.28 -12.62
N VAL A 34 -16.52 11.58 -11.81
CA VAL A 34 -16.65 12.17 -10.47
C VAL A 34 -16.15 13.61 -10.44
N PRO A 35 -16.50 14.41 -9.40
CA PRO A 35 -15.99 15.76 -9.24
C PRO A 35 -14.47 15.83 -9.35
N GLN A 36 -13.98 16.72 -10.21
CA GLN A 36 -12.57 17.03 -10.40
C GLN A 36 -12.23 18.28 -9.59
N ILE A 37 -11.47 18.12 -8.51
CA ILE A 37 -11.17 19.18 -7.56
C ILE A 37 -9.70 19.55 -7.70
N SER A 38 -9.42 20.76 -8.20
CA SER A 38 -8.05 21.28 -8.19
C SER A 38 -7.67 21.67 -6.77
N ILE A 39 -6.57 21.13 -6.27
CA ILE A 39 -6.06 21.43 -4.93
C ILE A 39 -4.74 22.16 -5.04
N GLU A 40 -4.50 23.05 -4.08
CA GLU A 40 -3.23 23.73 -3.94
C GLU A 40 -2.22 22.81 -3.26
N GLU A 41 -1.03 22.80 -3.81
CA GLU A 41 0.13 22.12 -3.26
C GLU A 41 1.08 23.15 -2.65
N GLU A 42 1.30 23.03 -1.35
CA GLU A 42 2.26 23.85 -0.60
C GLU A 42 3.56 23.06 -0.44
N ALA A 43 4.65 23.52 -1.07
CA ALA A 43 5.97 22.97 -0.86
C ALA A 43 6.46 23.30 0.56
N LEU A 44 6.81 22.27 1.32
CA LEU A 44 7.24 22.40 2.71
C LEU A 44 8.77 22.40 2.86
N ALA A 45 9.45 21.49 2.16
CA ALA A 45 10.91 21.36 2.25
C ALA A 45 11.46 20.59 1.05
N ASP A 46 12.63 21.02 0.55
CA ASP A 46 13.36 20.27 -0.47
C ASP A 46 14.01 19.03 0.10
N LEU A 47 14.01 17.96 -0.69
CA LEU A 47 14.62 16.68 -0.36
C LEU A 47 15.75 16.40 -1.37
N PRO A 48 17.00 16.75 -1.02
CA PRO A 48 18.12 16.70 -1.97
C PRO A 48 18.51 15.27 -2.40
N ASP A 49 18.05 14.26 -1.69
CA ASP A 49 18.38 12.87 -1.96
C ASP A 49 17.48 12.29 -3.06
N LEU A 50 18.08 11.70 -4.08
CA LEU A 50 17.41 11.10 -5.24
C LEU A 50 16.53 9.86 -4.91
N PHE A 51 16.48 9.43 -3.66
CA PHE A 51 15.70 8.27 -3.23
C PHE A 51 14.49 8.72 -2.42
N ALA A 52 13.32 8.38 -2.93
CA ALA A 52 12.06 8.64 -2.23
C ALA A 52 11.97 7.76 -0.97
N PRO A 53 12.09 8.34 0.22
CA PRO A 53 11.92 7.59 1.46
C PRO A 53 10.45 7.35 1.77
N PRO A 54 10.08 6.25 2.47
CA PRO A 54 8.76 6.12 3.05
C PRO A 54 8.46 7.30 3.98
N LEU A 55 7.26 7.86 3.83
CA LEU A 55 6.76 8.97 4.63
C LEU A 55 5.80 8.45 5.69
N HIS A 56 5.97 8.90 6.92
CA HIS A 56 5.04 8.62 8.02
C HIS A 56 4.67 9.90 8.75
N LEU A 57 3.43 9.97 9.22
CA LEU A 57 2.93 11.07 10.04
C LEU A 57 2.75 10.60 11.49
N LEU A 58 3.32 11.35 12.44
CA LEU A 58 3.21 11.07 13.87
C LEU A 58 2.37 12.14 14.55
N ASN A 59 1.25 11.74 15.15
CA ASN A 59 0.33 12.58 15.92
C ASN A 59 -0.01 13.91 15.21
N ASP A 60 -0.20 13.86 13.88
CA ASP A 60 -0.55 15.01 13.03
C ASP A 60 0.42 16.23 13.11
N THR A 61 1.59 16.05 13.72
CA THR A 61 2.52 17.16 13.98
C THR A 61 3.91 16.97 13.41
N LEU A 62 4.35 15.71 13.24
CA LEU A 62 5.69 15.37 12.77
C LEU A 62 5.64 14.45 11.57
N LEU A 63 6.41 14.77 10.56
CA LEU A 63 6.64 13.96 9.37
C LEU A 63 8.00 13.25 9.52
N CYS A 64 7.98 11.93 9.41
CA CYS A 64 9.18 11.10 9.46
C CYS A 64 9.47 10.52 8.08
N LEU A 65 10.66 10.77 7.58
CA LEU A 65 11.19 10.19 6.35
C LEU A 65 12.26 9.16 6.71
N LEU A 66 12.05 7.92 6.28
CA LEU A 66 12.95 6.81 6.57
C LEU A 66 13.85 6.54 5.37
N ASN A 67 15.17 6.53 5.56
CA ASN A 67 16.09 6.20 4.49
C ASN A 67 16.03 4.69 4.18
N GLN A 68 15.63 4.33 2.97
CA GLN A 68 15.55 2.92 2.55
C GLN A 68 16.92 2.24 2.40
N GLN A 69 17.97 2.99 2.08
CA GLN A 69 19.32 2.43 1.92
C GLN A 69 20.00 2.20 3.27
N ASP A 70 19.77 3.12 4.19
CA ASP A 70 20.27 3.05 5.57
C ASP A 70 19.08 3.15 6.51
N ALA A 71 18.50 2.01 6.85
CA ALA A 71 17.33 1.90 7.72
C ALA A 71 17.50 2.57 9.11
N SER A 72 18.70 3.01 9.42
CA SER A 72 19.00 3.72 10.65
C SER A 72 18.89 5.25 10.52
N SER A 73 18.81 5.79 9.30
CA SER A 73 18.74 7.25 9.10
C SER A 73 17.29 7.71 8.96
N ILE A 74 16.90 8.66 9.80
CA ILE A 74 15.56 9.23 9.87
C ILE A 74 15.67 10.75 9.83
N ARG A 75 14.92 11.39 8.93
CA ARG A 75 14.74 12.84 8.92
C ARG A 75 13.38 13.20 9.50
N ILE A 76 13.33 14.19 10.37
CA ILE A 76 12.12 14.63 11.06
C ILE A 76 11.81 16.07 10.69
N PHE A 77 10.59 16.30 10.24
CA PHE A 77 10.05 17.60 9.92
C PHE A 77 8.80 17.88 10.75
N GLN A 78 8.55 19.14 11.06
CA GLN A 78 7.22 19.55 11.48
C GLN A 78 6.29 19.57 10.27
N THR A 79 4.99 19.41 10.50
CA THR A 79 3.97 19.54 9.43
C THR A 79 3.90 20.95 8.83
N THR A 80 4.64 21.90 9.36
CA THR A 80 4.88 23.25 8.81
C THR A 80 6.07 23.32 7.85
N GLY A 81 6.74 22.20 7.59
CA GLY A 81 7.92 22.12 6.73
C GLY A 81 9.26 22.40 7.41
N LYS A 82 9.26 22.86 8.66
CA LYS A 82 10.52 23.08 9.38
C LYS A 82 11.20 21.75 9.67
N GLU A 83 12.38 21.53 9.07
CA GLU A 83 13.23 20.40 9.43
C GLU A 83 13.71 20.56 10.87
N MET A 84 13.46 19.53 11.67
CA MET A 84 13.88 19.54 13.06
C MET A 84 15.27 18.96 13.21
N ASN A 85 15.49 17.77 12.61
CA ASN A 85 16.78 17.12 12.69
C ASN A 85 16.89 15.89 11.78
N GLN A 86 18.11 15.45 11.54
CA GLN A 86 18.43 14.17 10.95
C GLN A 86 19.08 13.29 12.02
N TYR A 87 18.58 12.08 12.18
CA TYR A 87 19.02 11.14 13.19
C TYR A 87 19.50 9.84 12.57
N THR A 88 20.40 9.19 13.27
CA THR A 88 20.83 7.83 12.93
C THR A 88 20.59 6.92 14.12
N LEU A 89 19.68 5.97 13.99
CA LEU A 89 19.41 4.94 14.99
C LEU A 89 20.51 3.87 14.93
N LYS A 90 21.47 3.92 15.84
CA LYS A 90 22.65 3.02 15.81
C LYS A 90 22.43 1.70 16.54
N LYS A 91 21.60 1.67 17.59
CA LYS A 91 21.35 0.47 18.44
C LYS A 91 19.99 0.57 19.10
N LYS A 92 19.45 -0.59 19.48
CA LYS A 92 18.16 -0.75 20.17
C LYS A 92 18.01 0.12 21.44
N ASP A 93 19.10 0.37 22.16
CA ASP A 93 19.07 1.05 23.45
C ASP A 93 19.36 2.56 23.36
N THR A 94 19.51 3.08 22.14
CA THR A 94 19.80 4.51 21.97
C THR A 94 18.52 5.22 21.56
N ALA A 95 17.90 5.92 22.50
CA ALA A 95 16.81 6.84 22.20
C ALA A 95 17.35 8.16 21.65
N ILE A 96 16.61 8.76 20.73
CA ILE A 96 16.90 10.07 20.16
C ILE A 96 15.73 11.01 20.44
N VAL A 97 16.03 12.24 20.85
CA VAL A 97 14.99 13.26 21.09
C VAL A 97 14.52 13.79 19.74
N ILE A 98 13.26 13.53 19.39
CA ILE A 98 12.64 13.95 18.14
C ILE A 98 11.68 15.13 18.33
N SER A 99 11.24 15.39 19.57
CA SER A 99 10.33 16.46 19.91
C SER A 99 10.54 16.93 21.34
N PRO A 100 10.38 18.23 21.63
CA PRO A 100 10.32 18.72 23.00
C PRO A 100 8.99 18.38 23.71
N ASP A 101 7.98 17.93 22.98
CA ASP A 101 6.69 17.54 23.55
C ASP A 101 6.80 16.20 24.27
N LYS A 102 6.78 16.26 25.60
CA LYS A 102 6.83 15.06 26.45
C LYS A 102 5.53 14.25 26.51
N ASN A 103 4.46 14.74 25.88
CA ASN A 103 3.22 13.97 25.74
C ASN A 103 3.20 13.19 24.43
N LEU A 104 4.17 13.41 23.54
CA LEU A 104 4.25 12.70 22.27
C LEU A 104 4.52 11.22 22.51
N GLN A 105 3.53 10.41 22.15
CA GLN A 105 3.59 8.95 22.13
C GLN A 105 3.11 8.47 20.78
N ALA A 106 3.90 7.63 20.12
CA ALA A 106 3.56 7.07 18.83
C ALA A 106 4.29 5.74 18.60
N ARG A 107 3.78 4.96 17.67
CA ARG A 107 4.48 3.80 17.11
C ARG A 107 4.57 3.93 15.62
N LEU A 108 5.68 3.51 15.09
CA LEU A 108 6.01 3.52 13.68
C LEU A 108 6.48 2.13 13.30
N GLU A 109 5.88 1.59 12.27
CA GLU A 109 6.20 0.26 11.77
C GLU A 109 6.56 0.34 10.30
N TYR A 110 7.67 -0.27 9.91
CA TYR A 110 8.03 -0.33 8.50
C TYR A 110 8.90 -1.53 8.17
N LEU A 111 8.76 -2.02 6.96
CA LEU A 111 9.65 -3.02 6.39
C LEU A 111 10.75 -2.33 5.56
N ASN A 112 12.00 -2.65 5.84
CA ASN A 112 13.08 -2.34 4.92
C ASN A 112 13.27 -3.51 3.94
N PRO A 113 12.89 -3.37 2.67
CA PRO A 113 12.94 -4.47 1.72
C PRO A 113 14.38 -4.83 1.31
N ALA A 114 15.35 -3.92 1.45
CA ALA A 114 16.74 -4.19 1.08
C ALA A 114 17.41 -5.25 1.96
N ASN A 115 17.02 -5.32 3.24
CA ASN A 115 17.57 -6.29 4.19
C ASN A 115 16.51 -7.24 4.77
N ASN A 116 15.24 -7.09 4.37
CA ASN A 116 14.07 -7.84 4.86
C ASN A 116 13.91 -7.74 6.39
N VAL A 117 14.16 -6.57 6.95
CA VAL A 117 13.97 -6.32 8.38
C VAL A 117 12.76 -5.42 8.59
N TYR A 118 11.84 -5.91 9.40
CA TYR A 118 10.71 -5.16 9.90
C TYR A 118 11.11 -4.49 11.21
N TYR A 119 10.95 -3.18 11.28
CA TYR A 119 11.28 -2.36 12.42
C TYR A 119 10.02 -1.87 13.12
N GLU A 120 10.01 -1.94 14.44
CA GLU A 120 9.04 -1.29 15.31
C GLU A 120 9.77 -0.16 16.04
N LEU A 121 9.42 1.08 15.73
CA LEU A 121 9.94 2.25 16.43
C LEU A 121 8.89 2.72 17.44
N ALA A 122 9.33 2.96 18.66
CA ALA A 122 8.49 3.58 19.69
C ALA A 122 8.93 5.02 19.90
N VAL A 123 7.96 5.90 20.00
CA VAL A 123 8.13 7.27 20.48
C VAL A 123 7.48 7.35 21.84
N ASP A 124 8.24 7.69 22.87
CA ASP A 124 7.76 7.94 24.23
C ASP A 124 8.38 9.24 24.74
N ARG A 125 7.54 10.13 25.23
CA ARG A 125 7.96 11.46 25.77
C ARG A 125 8.82 12.28 24.81
N GLY A 126 8.56 12.19 23.52
CA GLY A 126 9.32 12.86 22.48
C GLY A 126 10.67 12.21 22.14
N GLU A 127 10.95 11.06 22.70
CA GLU A 127 12.14 10.25 22.38
C GLU A 127 11.76 9.05 21.52
N MET A 128 12.48 8.83 20.42
CA MET A 128 12.29 7.70 19.52
C MET A 128 13.39 6.67 19.72
N SER A 129 13.00 5.40 19.78
CA SER A 129 13.93 4.28 19.86
C SER A 129 13.44 3.09 19.02
N ILE A 130 14.33 2.17 18.70
CA ILE A 130 13.96 0.89 18.11
C ILE A 130 13.40 0.00 19.23
N ALA A 131 12.09 -0.16 19.27
CA ALA A 131 11.43 -1.02 20.27
C ALA A 131 11.66 -2.49 19.97
N ASP A 132 11.54 -2.89 18.69
CA ASP A 132 11.80 -4.25 18.24
C ASP A 132 12.21 -4.26 16.76
N PHE A 133 12.82 -5.37 16.33
CA PHE A 133 13.05 -5.65 14.93
C PHE A 133 12.92 -7.15 14.65
N THR A 134 12.34 -7.47 13.52
CA THR A 134 12.14 -8.84 13.07
C THR A 134 12.69 -9.02 11.66
N ARG A 135 13.60 -9.98 11.48
CA ARG A 135 14.07 -10.32 10.15
C ARG A 135 13.11 -11.30 9.48
N LEU A 136 12.46 -10.86 8.41
CA LEU A 136 11.53 -11.68 7.63
C LEU A 136 12.29 -12.49 6.57
N ARG A 137 12.66 -13.73 6.89
CA ARG A 137 13.44 -14.61 6.00
C ARG A 137 12.54 -15.58 5.27
N LEU A 138 11.79 -15.09 4.30
CA LEU A 138 10.90 -15.92 3.48
C LEU A 138 11.57 -16.41 2.18
N GLY A 139 12.86 -16.22 2.02
CA GLY A 139 13.60 -16.54 0.80
C GLY A 139 13.05 -15.75 -0.40
N LYS A 140 12.74 -16.43 -1.49
CA LYS A 140 12.12 -15.80 -2.68
C LYS A 140 10.69 -15.28 -2.45
N PHE A 141 10.09 -15.57 -1.31
CA PHE A 141 8.77 -15.07 -0.92
C PHE A 141 8.84 -13.87 0.02
N SER A 142 10.00 -13.22 0.15
CA SER A 142 10.13 -12.02 0.97
C SER A 142 9.20 -10.93 0.49
N PRO A 143 8.39 -10.32 1.39
CA PRO A 143 7.49 -9.25 1.02
C PRO A 143 8.27 -7.97 0.66
N LYS A 144 7.69 -7.16 -0.20
CA LYS A 144 8.15 -5.78 -0.47
C LYS A 144 7.56 -4.78 0.53
N GLU A 145 6.34 -5.04 0.95
CA GLU A 145 5.64 -4.31 2.01
C GLU A 145 5.01 -5.31 2.96
N ALA A 146 5.00 -5.00 4.25
CA ALA A 146 4.37 -5.86 5.25
C ALA A 146 3.82 -5.03 6.41
N PHE A 147 2.73 -5.52 6.99
CA PHE A 147 2.12 -4.98 8.20
C PHE A 147 1.94 -6.08 9.23
N LYS A 148 2.27 -5.78 10.47
CA LYS A 148 2.07 -6.67 11.60
C LYS A 148 0.60 -6.67 12.01
N VAL A 149 -0.04 -7.83 12.11
CA VAL A 149 -1.47 -7.97 12.44
C VAL A 149 -1.73 -8.73 13.74
N GLY A 150 -0.69 -9.00 14.48
CA GLY A 150 -0.69 -9.69 15.77
C GLY A 150 0.73 -9.81 16.27
N ASP A 151 0.96 -10.54 17.36
CA ASP A 151 2.29 -10.65 17.95
C ASP A 151 3.31 -11.31 17.00
N LYS A 152 2.85 -12.24 16.15
CA LYS A 152 3.69 -13.04 15.27
C LYS A 152 3.27 -13.03 13.81
N LEU A 153 2.07 -12.52 13.51
CA LEU A 153 1.49 -12.60 12.18
C LEU A 153 1.69 -11.31 11.40
N PHE A 154 1.93 -11.48 10.11
CA PHE A 154 2.12 -10.39 9.15
C PHE A 154 1.24 -10.61 7.93
N VAL A 155 0.71 -9.51 7.41
CA VAL A 155 0.16 -9.42 6.06
C VAL A 155 1.24 -8.81 5.17
N GLY A 156 1.60 -9.48 4.09
CA GLY A 156 2.66 -9.03 3.18
C GLY A 156 2.20 -8.94 1.74
N LEU A 157 2.71 -7.96 1.03
CA LEU A 157 2.65 -7.80 -0.41
C LEU A 157 4.00 -8.21 -1.00
N GLY A 158 3.99 -9.07 -2.01
CA GLY A 158 5.24 -9.51 -2.64
C GLY A 158 5.00 -10.35 -3.90
N PRO A 159 6.09 -10.79 -4.56
CA PRO A 159 6.03 -11.55 -5.80
C PRO A 159 5.63 -13.02 -5.54
N TYR A 160 4.41 -13.24 -5.11
CA TYR A 160 3.95 -14.57 -4.75
C TYR A 160 3.31 -15.28 -5.95
N LEU A 161 3.71 -16.52 -6.21
CA LEU A 161 3.15 -17.30 -7.33
C LEU A 161 1.69 -17.73 -7.12
N LYS A 162 1.16 -17.64 -5.90
CA LYS A 162 -0.14 -18.18 -5.53
C LYS A 162 -1.18 -17.13 -5.13
N GLY A 163 -0.84 -15.86 -5.13
CA GLY A 163 -1.74 -14.79 -4.76
C GLY A 163 -1.04 -13.44 -4.63
N LEU A 164 -1.79 -12.37 -4.57
CA LEU A 164 -1.27 -11.00 -4.42
C LEU A 164 -0.71 -10.75 -3.02
N LEU A 165 -1.37 -11.27 -2.01
CA LEU A 165 -1.08 -11.05 -0.60
C LEU A 165 -0.74 -12.36 0.09
N SER A 166 -0.01 -12.27 1.17
CA SER A 166 0.30 -13.41 2.05
C SER A 166 0.00 -13.09 3.50
N VAL A 167 -0.41 -14.12 4.24
CA VAL A 167 -0.41 -14.09 5.72
C VAL A 167 0.58 -15.13 6.20
N PHE A 168 1.53 -14.74 7.04
CA PHE A 168 2.59 -15.60 7.51
C PHE A 168 2.98 -15.31 8.96
N ASP A 169 3.45 -16.37 9.64
CA ASP A 169 4.00 -16.31 11.00
C ASP A 169 5.53 -16.12 10.91
N LYS A 170 6.05 -15.11 11.62
CA LYS A 170 7.49 -14.81 11.64
C LYS A 170 8.36 -15.96 12.15
N ASP A 171 7.83 -16.78 13.05
CA ASP A 171 8.55 -17.90 13.65
C ASP A 171 8.53 -19.15 12.78
N LYS A 172 7.43 -19.35 12.02
CA LYS A 172 7.26 -20.47 11.09
C LYS A 172 7.81 -20.20 9.70
N GLN A 173 7.93 -18.92 9.36
CA GLN A 173 8.54 -18.39 8.12
C GLN A 173 8.01 -19.07 6.85
N SER A 174 8.89 -19.63 6.03
CA SER A 174 8.51 -20.18 4.72
C SER A 174 7.69 -21.47 4.76
N LYS A 175 7.47 -22.06 5.94
CA LYS A 175 6.76 -23.35 6.05
C LYS A 175 5.24 -23.21 6.04
N GLU A 176 4.72 -22.11 6.55
CA GLU A 176 3.29 -21.86 6.65
C GLU A 176 3.00 -20.44 6.15
N ILE A 177 2.83 -20.31 4.83
CA ILE A 177 2.42 -19.07 4.19
C ILE A 177 1.07 -19.32 3.53
N ASN A 178 0.06 -18.58 3.94
CA ASN A 178 -1.24 -18.56 3.29
C ASN A 178 -1.28 -17.42 2.27
N PHE A 179 -1.68 -17.73 1.04
CA PHE A 179 -1.76 -16.76 -0.05
C PHE A 179 -3.22 -16.39 -0.32
N PHE A 180 -3.46 -15.11 -0.59
CA PHE A 180 -4.78 -14.54 -0.80
C PHE A 180 -4.77 -13.58 -1.99
N GLY A 181 -5.97 -13.34 -2.53
CA GLY A 181 -6.17 -12.46 -3.66
C GLY A 181 -5.71 -13.10 -4.97
N ASN A 182 -6.56 -13.05 -5.97
CA ASN A 182 -6.22 -13.49 -7.32
C ASN A 182 -5.51 -12.36 -8.05
N TYR A 183 -4.60 -12.71 -8.94
CA TYR A 183 -4.07 -11.76 -9.88
C TYR A 183 -5.18 -11.28 -10.81
N PRO A 184 -5.24 -9.97 -11.14
CA PRO A 184 -6.35 -9.41 -11.90
C PRO A 184 -6.48 -9.95 -13.33
N ILE A 185 -5.44 -10.59 -13.85
CA ILE A 185 -5.45 -11.19 -15.20
C ILE A 185 -5.62 -12.70 -15.05
N ALA A 186 -6.83 -13.20 -15.31
CA ALA A 186 -7.17 -14.61 -15.18
C ALA A 186 -6.59 -15.47 -16.32
N GLY A 187 -6.33 -16.75 -16.03
CA GLY A 187 -6.04 -17.77 -17.04
C GLY A 187 -4.62 -17.80 -17.60
N THR A 188 -3.69 -17.14 -16.94
CA THR A 188 -2.29 -17.07 -17.37
C THR A 188 -1.37 -17.66 -16.32
N GLU A 189 -0.56 -18.65 -16.69
CA GLU A 189 0.58 -19.05 -15.87
C GLU A 189 1.72 -18.06 -16.13
N TYR A 190 2.13 -17.36 -15.07
CA TYR A 190 3.23 -16.40 -15.11
C TYR A 190 4.53 -17.05 -14.70
N GLN A 191 5.62 -16.65 -15.30
CA GLN A 191 6.95 -16.95 -14.77
C GLN A 191 7.23 -16.07 -13.55
N TYR A 192 8.11 -16.52 -12.65
CA TYR A 192 8.43 -15.78 -11.42
C TYR A 192 8.83 -14.32 -11.67
N GLN A 193 9.60 -14.07 -12.74
CA GLN A 193 10.03 -12.72 -13.11
C GLN A 193 8.84 -11.83 -13.50
N GLU A 194 7.84 -12.39 -14.17
CA GLU A 194 6.62 -11.65 -14.54
C GLU A 194 5.83 -11.21 -13.32
N TYR A 195 5.78 -12.02 -12.25
CA TYR A 195 5.15 -11.59 -10.99
C TYR A 195 5.92 -10.43 -10.33
N LEU A 196 7.25 -10.43 -10.41
CA LEU A 196 8.07 -9.35 -9.91
C LEU A 196 7.83 -8.05 -10.68
N ASP A 197 7.69 -8.15 -11.99
CA ASP A 197 7.64 -6.98 -12.86
C ASP A 197 6.23 -6.39 -12.95
N TYR A 198 5.18 -7.24 -12.95
CA TYR A 198 3.83 -6.82 -13.34
C TYR A 198 2.86 -6.61 -12.18
N PHE A 199 3.03 -7.35 -11.10
CA PHE A 199 2.15 -7.24 -9.93
C PHE A 199 2.80 -6.49 -8.78
N GLN A 200 3.77 -5.64 -9.11
CA GLN A 200 4.23 -4.62 -8.19
C GLN A 200 3.08 -3.70 -7.84
N GLY A 201 3.08 -3.23 -6.61
CA GLY A 201 2.07 -2.33 -6.15
C GLY A 201 2.38 -1.85 -4.76
N HIS A 202 1.40 -1.21 -4.17
CA HIS A 202 1.47 -0.68 -2.83
C HIS A 202 0.34 -1.22 -1.98
N LEU A 203 0.58 -1.31 -0.69
CA LEU A 203 -0.36 -1.78 0.30
C LEU A 203 -0.56 -0.70 1.36
N ALA A 204 -1.80 -0.27 1.56
CA ALA A 204 -2.17 0.58 2.70
C ALA A 204 -2.98 -0.23 3.70
N ARG A 205 -2.93 0.20 4.95
CA ARG A 205 -3.70 -0.40 6.04
C ARG A 205 -4.44 0.67 6.84
N HIS A 206 -5.68 0.40 7.16
CA HIS A 206 -6.41 1.07 8.23
C HIS A 206 -7.17 0.02 9.04
N ASP A 207 -6.85 -0.09 10.32
CA ASP A 207 -7.35 -1.15 11.21
C ASP A 207 -7.15 -2.56 10.61
N ASN A 208 -8.25 -3.27 10.36
CA ASN A 208 -8.27 -4.59 9.74
C ASN A 208 -8.48 -4.57 8.22
N GLN A 209 -8.57 -3.39 7.62
CA GLN A 209 -8.71 -3.24 6.17
C GLN A 209 -7.35 -3.04 5.51
N PHE A 210 -7.10 -3.83 4.49
CA PHE A 210 -5.90 -3.76 3.65
C PHE A 210 -6.32 -3.40 2.24
N ILE A 211 -5.67 -2.40 1.66
CA ILE A 211 -5.97 -1.92 0.32
C ILE A 211 -4.72 -2.08 -0.54
N TYR A 212 -4.84 -2.89 -1.57
CA TYR A 212 -3.80 -3.09 -2.59
C TYR A 212 -4.09 -2.24 -3.81
N VAL A 213 -3.05 -1.63 -4.37
CA VAL A 213 -3.07 -0.97 -5.68
C VAL A 213 -1.94 -1.50 -6.54
N SER A 214 -2.18 -1.67 -7.83
CA SER A 214 -1.16 -2.08 -8.79
C SER A 214 -0.44 -0.90 -9.39
N THR A 215 0.88 -0.98 -9.52
CA THR A 215 1.69 0.07 -10.15
C THR A 215 1.53 0.11 -11.67
N TYR A 216 1.22 -1.02 -12.29
CA TYR A 216 1.14 -1.11 -13.77
C TYR A 216 -0.26 -1.11 -14.33
N PHE A 217 -1.25 -1.36 -13.50
CA PHE A 217 -2.65 -1.42 -13.90
C PHE A 217 -3.47 -0.47 -13.07
N GLY A 218 -4.52 0.08 -13.63
CA GLY A 218 -5.51 0.83 -12.89
C GLY A 218 -6.38 -0.07 -11.99
N TYR A 219 -5.76 -0.95 -11.19
CA TYR A 219 -6.45 -1.92 -10.34
C TYR A 219 -6.23 -1.61 -8.87
N ILE A 220 -7.34 -1.58 -8.13
CA ILE A 220 -7.38 -1.40 -6.68
C ILE A 220 -8.32 -2.43 -6.06
N ALA A 221 -7.93 -3.02 -4.94
CA ALA A 221 -8.74 -4.00 -4.22
C ALA A 221 -8.61 -3.86 -2.71
N SER A 222 -9.70 -4.09 -1.99
CA SER A 222 -9.75 -4.06 -0.54
C SER A 222 -10.01 -5.45 0.02
N TYR A 223 -9.34 -5.73 1.13
CA TYR A 223 -9.43 -6.99 1.88
C TYR A 223 -9.67 -6.68 3.36
N SER A 224 -10.56 -7.43 4.01
CA SER A 224 -10.64 -7.47 5.48
C SER A 224 -9.78 -8.60 6.02
N TYR A 225 -9.10 -8.34 7.13
CA TYR A 225 -8.34 -9.35 7.86
C TYR A 225 -9.10 -9.79 9.11
N GLU A 226 -9.47 -11.06 9.14
CA GLU A 226 -10.14 -11.68 10.29
C GLU A 226 -9.71 -13.15 10.42
N ASN A 227 -9.45 -13.61 11.63
CA ASN A 227 -9.13 -15.02 11.91
C ASN A 227 -8.01 -15.58 11.00
N GLU A 228 -6.92 -14.83 10.86
CA GLU A 228 -5.76 -15.20 10.03
C GLU A 228 -6.06 -15.34 8.53
N ARG A 229 -7.16 -14.77 8.07
CA ARG A 229 -7.58 -14.79 6.67
C ARG A 229 -7.82 -13.40 6.13
N LEU A 230 -7.53 -13.24 4.84
CA LEU A 230 -7.89 -12.06 4.08
C LEU A 230 -9.09 -12.40 3.19
N THR A 231 -10.15 -11.62 3.34
CA THR A 231 -11.37 -11.75 2.52
C THR A 231 -11.53 -10.50 1.68
N LYS A 232 -11.56 -10.68 0.35
CA LYS A 232 -11.76 -9.56 -0.58
C LYS A 232 -13.14 -8.95 -0.34
N GLN A 233 -13.18 -7.63 -0.13
CA GLN A 233 -14.41 -6.87 0.09
C GLN A 233 -14.94 -6.27 -1.20
N TRP A 234 -14.03 -5.66 -1.96
CA TRP A 234 -14.33 -5.07 -3.26
C TRP A 234 -13.07 -4.98 -4.11
N GLU A 235 -13.27 -4.86 -5.41
CA GLU A 235 -12.20 -4.58 -6.38
C GLU A 235 -12.72 -3.66 -7.49
N LYS A 236 -11.85 -2.76 -7.94
CA LYS A 236 -12.15 -1.77 -8.96
C LYS A 236 -11.04 -1.70 -10.00
N GLN A 237 -11.40 -1.25 -11.18
CA GLN A 237 -10.50 -1.05 -12.30
C GLN A 237 -10.77 0.30 -12.95
N THR A 238 -9.73 1.14 -13.08
CA THR A 238 -9.83 2.47 -13.72
C THR A 238 -9.53 2.42 -15.22
N SER A 239 -8.77 1.41 -15.66
CA SER A 239 -8.40 1.24 -17.08
C SER A 239 -8.40 -0.23 -17.47
N ASP A 240 -8.45 -0.50 -18.78
CA ASP A 240 -8.32 -1.85 -19.28
C ASP A 240 -6.89 -2.37 -19.09
N PHE A 241 -6.76 -3.68 -18.83
CA PHE A 241 -5.46 -4.33 -18.78
C PHE A 241 -4.91 -4.47 -20.20
N LEU A 242 -4.20 -3.44 -20.67
CA LEU A 242 -3.59 -3.44 -21.98
C LEU A 242 -2.23 -4.11 -21.93
N TYR A 243 -2.13 -5.32 -22.42
CA TYR A 243 -0.89 -6.05 -22.54
C TYR A 243 -0.89 -6.88 -23.83
N GLN A 244 0.29 -7.14 -24.34
CA GLN A 244 0.51 -8.12 -25.40
C GLN A 244 1.33 -9.27 -24.89
N ARG A 245 1.12 -10.45 -25.43
CA ARG A 245 1.95 -11.61 -25.14
C ARG A 245 2.88 -11.86 -26.31
N VAL A 246 4.16 -11.54 -26.12
CA VAL A 246 5.21 -11.71 -27.12
C VAL A 246 6.20 -12.76 -26.58
N ASN A 247 6.40 -13.85 -27.31
CA ASN A 247 7.35 -14.92 -26.92
C ASN A 247 7.12 -15.47 -25.50
N ASN A 248 5.89 -15.68 -25.11
CA ASN A 248 5.48 -16.09 -23.75
C ASN A 248 5.81 -15.09 -22.62
N ARG A 249 6.13 -13.85 -22.94
CA ARG A 249 6.28 -12.76 -21.99
C ARG A 249 5.13 -11.78 -22.16
N ILE A 250 4.72 -11.18 -21.06
CA ILE A 250 3.77 -10.08 -21.09
C ILE A 250 4.58 -8.82 -21.40
N GLU A 251 4.18 -8.11 -22.43
CA GLU A 251 4.70 -6.79 -22.77
C GLU A 251 3.56 -5.79 -22.61
N PHE A 252 3.77 -4.77 -21.79
CA PHE A 252 2.84 -3.66 -21.66
C PHE A 252 3.05 -2.67 -22.80
N ASP A 253 1.99 -2.07 -23.22
CA ASP A 253 2.09 -0.86 -24.02
C ASP A 253 2.66 0.25 -23.14
N ASN A 254 3.93 0.61 -23.36
CA ASN A 254 4.65 1.64 -22.61
C ASN A 254 3.99 3.02 -22.65
N LEU A 255 3.00 3.24 -23.53
CA LEU A 255 2.24 4.47 -23.62
C LEU A 255 1.08 4.54 -22.61
N HIS A 256 0.71 3.43 -21.96
CA HIS A 256 -0.52 3.30 -21.19
C HIS A 256 -0.30 2.79 -19.74
N HIS A 257 0.77 3.24 -19.07
CA HIS A 257 0.94 2.97 -17.64
C HIS A 257 -0.05 3.82 -16.84
N GLU A 258 -1.23 3.28 -16.58
CA GLU A 258 -2.30 3.92 -15.82
C GLU A 258 -2.42 3.37 -14.39
N GLY A 259 -1.34 2.85 -13.84
CA GLY A 259 -1.33 2.29 -12.50
C GLY A 259 -1.25 3.35 -11.40
N PHE A 260 -1.16 2.87 -10.19
CA PHE A 260 -1.09 3.71 -8.99
C PHE A 260 0.34 3.84 -8.49
N GLY A 261 0.79 5.08 -8.27
CA GLY A 261 2.14 5.36 -7.76
C GLY A 261 2.27 5.21 -6.26
N CYS A 262 1.22 5.48 -5.50
CA CYS A 262 1.17 5.27 -4.05
C CYS A 262 -0.27 5.28 -3.53
N ILE A 263 -0.44 4.90 -2.25
CA ILE A 263 -1.74 4.84 -1.59
C ILE A 263 -1.60 5.14 -0.09
N THR A 264 -2.61 5.79 0.47
CA THR A 264 -2.80 5.88 1.92
C THR A 264 -4.27 5.68 2.28
N ALA A 265 -4.52 5.25 3.51
CA ALA A 265 -5.87 5.05 4.01
C ALA A 265 -6.06 5.82 5.33
N GLY A 266 -6.97 6.76 5.33
CA GLY A 266 -7.44 7.47 6.51
C GLY A 266 -8.57 6.71 7.21
N LYS A 267 -9.26 7.39 8.10
CA LYS A 267 -10.39 6.83 8.86
C LYS A 267 -11.61 6.62 7.97
N GLU A 268 -11.97 7.61 7.16
CA GLU A 268 -13.17 7.60 6.33
C GLU A 268 -12.85 7.31 4.85
N HIS A 269 -11.68 7.75 4.36
CA HIS A 269 -11.34 7.70 2.95
C HIS A 269 -10.06 6.90 2.66
N ILE A 270 -9.93 6.54 1.40
CA ILE A 270 -8.75 5.94 0.79
C ILE A 270 -8.29 6.89 -0.30
N TYR A 271 -7.00 7.23 -0.31
CA TYR A 271 -6.38 8.16 -1.25
C TYR A 271 -5.34 7.40 -2.07
N ALA A 272 -5.58 7.28 -3.38
CA ALA A 272 -4.69 6.55 -4.28
C ALA A 272 -4.22 7.48 -5.41
N PHE A 273 -2.91 7.75 -5.46
CA PHE A 273 -2.33 8.56 -6.52
C PHE A 273 -2.24 7.76 -7.81
N SER A 274 -2.76 8.31 -8.88
CA SER A 274 -2.71 7.73 -10.23
C SER A 274 -2.31 8.77 -11.27
N GLN A 275 -1.54 8.33 -12.25
CA GLN A 275 -1.35 9.05 -13.50
C GLN A 275 -2.27 8.42 -14.55
N TYR A 276 -3.20 9.17 -15.09
CA TYR A 276 -4.14 8.68 -16.10
C TYR A 276 -4.14 9.59 -17.33
N LEU A 277 -4.59 9.03 -18.45
CA LEU A 277 -4.70 9.80 -19.68
C LEU A 277 -5.92 10.71 -19.61
N SER A 278 -5.71 11.99 -19.87
CA SER A 278 -6.83 12.91 -20.09
C SER A 278 -7.52 12.59 -21.41
N GLU A 279 -8.74 13.14 -21.60
CA GLU A 279 -9.43 13.10 -22.91
C GLU A 279 -8.56 13.61 -24.08
N LYS A 280 -7.53 14.40 -23.78
CA LYS A 280 -6.54 14.93 -24.74
C LYS A 280 -5.31 14.04 -24.89
N GLN A 281 -5.31 12.81 -24.35
CA GLN A 281 -4.18 11.88 -24.34
C GLN A 281 -2.93 12.41 -23.60
N MET A 282 -3.08 13.40 -22.74
CA MET A 282 -2.00 13.85 -21.87
C MET A 282 -2.12 13.17 -20.49
N LYS A 283 -1.01 12.72 -19.96
CA LYS A 283 -0.98 12.19 -18.58
C LYS A 283 -1.32 13.31 -17.60
N GLU A 284 -2.26 13.03 -16.72
CA GLU A 284 -2.65 13.94 -15.65
C GLU A 284 -2.43 13.27 -14.30
N ASN A 285 -1.99 14.08 -13.34
CA ASN A 285 -1.76 13.64 -11.98
C ASN A 285 -3.04 13.82 -11.16
N GLY A 286 -3.49 12.77 -10.51
CA GLY A 286 -4.68 12.83 -9.68
C GLY A 286 -4.62 11.89 -8.50
N ILE A 287 -5.20 12.32 -7.38
CA ILE A 287 -5.44 11.46 -6.23
C ILE A 287 -6.91 11.08 -6.25
N LEU A 288 -7.17 9.81 -6.51
CA LEU A 288 -8.52 9.25 -6.47
C LEU A 288 -8.93 9.03 -5.01
N VAL A 289 -10.08 9.56 -4.64
CA VAL A 289 -10.64 9.47 -3.29
C VAL A 289 -11.78 8.48 -3.28
N PHE A 290 -11.64 7.42 -2.51
CA PHE A 290 -12.67 6.41 -2.31
C PHE A 290 -13.17 6.44 -0.87
N ASP A 291 -14.43 6.09 -0.67
CA ASP A 291 -14.90 5.68 0.65
C ASP A 291 -14.43 4.25 1.00
N LYS A 292 -14.68 3.81 2.22
CA LYS A 292 -14.29 2.48 2.69
C LYS A 292 -15.01 1.34 1.98
N SER A 293 -16.15 1.59 1.36
CA SER A 293 -16.88 0.63 0.54
C SER A 293 -16.34 0.50 -0.89
N GLY A 294 -15.37 1.33 -1.28
CA GLY A 294 -14.78 1.37 -2.62
C GLY A 294 -15.54 2.21 -3.62
N LYS A 295 -16.49 3.05 -3.16
CA LYS A 295 -17.12 4.04 -4.03
C LYS A 295 -16.15 5.18 -4.29
N LEU A 296 -15.89 5.47 -5.58
CA LEU A 296 -15.12 6.63 -5.99
C LEU A 296 -15.94 7.90 -5.74
N LEU A 297 -15.40 8.83 -4.96
CA LEU A 297 -16.07 10.07 -4.55
C LEU A 297 -15.63 11.27 -5.36
N SER A 298 -14.32 11.43 -5.57
CA SER A 298 -13.74 12.58 -6.28
C SER A 298 -12.34 12.26 -6.80
N CYS A 299 -11.81 13.14 -7.63
CA CYS A 299 -10.43 13.15 -8.05
C CYS A 299 -9.81 14.51 -7.71
N LEU A 300 -8.78 14.49 -6.86
CA LEU A 300 -7.99 15.68 -6.51
C LEU A 300 -6.90 15.87 -7.55
N ARG A 301 -6.99 16.95 -8.32
CA ARG A 301 -6.01 17.30 -9.37
C ARG A 301 -4.81 17.98 -8.76
N ILE A 302 -3.63 17.48 -9.07
CA ILE A 302 -2.36 18.00 -8.58
C ILE A 302 -1.39 18.25 -9.74
N LYS A 303 -0.45 19.20 -9.58
CA LYS A 303 0.53 19.53 -10.62
C LYS A 303 1.58 18.45 -10.75
N ASN A 304 2.19 18.08 -9.63
CA ASN A 304 3.36 17.22 -9.61
C ASN A 304 3.01 15.77 -9.19
N PRO A 305 3.70 14.77 -9.72
CA PRO A 305 3.50 13.38 -9.29
C PRO A 305 3.93 13.18 -7.84
N VAL A 306 3.21 12.28 -7.16
CA VAL A 306 3.42 11.93 -5.76
C VAL A 306 4.02 10.53 -5.66
N VAL A 307 5.05 10.38 -4.84
CA VAL A 307 5.76 9.11 -4.63
C VAL A 307 5.32 8.43 -3.33
N TYR A 308 5.07 9.21 -2.28
CA TYR A 308 4.50 8.75 -1.01
C TYR A 308 3.42 9.70 -0.53
N LEU A 309 2.44 9.17 0.18
CA LEU A 309 1.28 9.92 0.64
C LEU A 309 0.87 9.43 2.03
N VAL A 310 0.58 10.37 2.92
CA VAL A 310 -0.04 10.10 4.23
C VAL A 310 -1.11 11.15 4.51
N THR A 311 -2.10 10.79 5.32
CA THR A 311 -3.17 11.71 5.72
C THR A 311 -3.11 11.98 7.22
N ASP A 312 -3.56 13.17 7.65
CA ASP A 312 -3.76 13.45 9.06
C ASP A 312 -5.02 12.74 9.61
N SER A 313 -5.18 12.71 10.92
CA SER A 313 -6.27 11.99 11.60
C SER A 313 -7.65 12.56 11.29
N ARG A 314 -7.74 13.82 10.84
CA ARG A 314 -8.98 14.50 10.44
C ARG A 314 -9.24 14.44 8.94
N GLU A 315 -8.25 13.98 8.18
CA GLU A 315 -8.29 13.94 6.71
C GLU A 315 -8.47 15.33 6.06
N GLU A 316 -8.04 16.38 6.77
CA GLU A 316 -8.05 17.77 6.28
C GLU A 316 -6.83 18.05 5.39
N ASN A 317 -5.73 17.31 5.61
CA ASN A 317 -4.49 17.47 4.88
C ASN A 317 -3.91 16.12 4.46
N LEU A 318 -3.38 16.08 3.27
CA LEU A 318 -2.47 15.05 2.81
C LEU A 318 -1.05 15.62 2.84
N TYR A 319 -0.11 14.82 3.28
CA TYR A 319 1.32 15.13 3.17
C TYR A 319 1.94 14.15 2.19
N ALA A 320 2.79 14.64 1.33
CA ALA A 320 3.34 13.87 0.24
C ALA A 320 4.85 14.09 0.09
N VAL A 321 5.52 13.08 -0.46
CA VAL A 321 6.79 13.26 -1.15
C VAL A 321 6.45 13.42 -2.62
N SER A 322 6.60 14.62 -3.14
CA SER A 322 6.29 14.99 -4.52
C SER A 322 7.57 15.09 -5.35
N TYR A 323 7.45 14.90 -6.66
CA TYR A 323 8.56 15.05 -7.60
C TYR A 323 8.30 16.23 -8.54
N ASP A 324 9.15 17.25 -8.45
CA ASP A 324 9.13 18.35 -9.40
C ASP A 324 9.74 17.90 -10.73
N ILE A 325 8.90 17.84 -11.78
CA ILE A 325 9.33 17.39 -13.11
C ILE A 325 10.25 18.42 -13.79
N GLU A 326 10.03 19.73 -13.53
CA GLU A 326 10.77 20.81 -14.16
C GLU A 326 12.17 20.92 -13.56
N GLU A 327 12.26 20.87 -12.24
CA GLU A 327 13.52 21.02 -11.48
C GLU A 327 14.19 19.67 -11.17
N GLN A 328 13.53 18.56 -11.45
CA GLN A 328 14.04 17.19 -11.29
C GLN A 328 14.49 16.86 -9.86
N HIS A 329 13.75 17.30 -8.87
CA HIS A 329 14.03 17.01 -7.47
C HIS A 329 12.79 16.56 -6.69
N LEU A 330 13.02 15.91 -5.55
CA LEU A 330 11.99 15.55 -4.60
C LEU A 330 11.81 16.66 -3.56
N TYR A 331 10.58 16.84 -3.13
CA TYR A 331 10.25 17.77 -2.05
C TYR A 331 9.10 17.22 -1.20
N LEU A 332 9.05 17.66 0.05
CA LEU A 332 7.94 17.41 0.94
C LEU A 332 6.86 18.44 0.67
N SER A 333 5.62 18.00 0.52
CA SER A 333 4.49 18.87 0.24
C SER A 333 3.30 18.60 1.14
N LYS A 334 2.41 19.59 1.20
CA LYS A 334 1.12 19.56 1.87
C LYS A 334 0.03 19.89 0.87
N LEU A 335 -1.00 19.07 0.85
CA LEU A 335 -2.16 19.17 -0.02
C LEU A 335 -3.40 19.34 0.87
N LYS A 336 -4.16 20.43 0.72
CA LYS A 336 -5.39 20.63 1.49
C LYS A 336 -6.55 19.88 0.84
N THR A 337 -7.12 18.95 1.57
CA THR A 337 -8.33 18.21 1.14
C THR A 337 -9.56 19.03 1.55
N THR A 338 -10.27 19.58 0.60
CA THR A 338 -11.60 20.17 0.80
C THR A 338 -12.66 19.16 0.38
N LEU A 339 -12.80 18.07 1.14
CA LEU A 339 -13.81 17.04 0.90
C LEU A 339 -15.12 17.36 1.60
#